data_ea87d883693291da318a6042178f6dbf
#
_entry.id   ea87d883693291da318a6042178f6dbf
#
_cell.length_a   1.000
_cell.length_b   1.000
_cell.length_c   1.000
_cell.angle_alpha   90.00
_cell.angle_beta   90.00
_cell.angle_gamma   90.00
#
_symmetry.space_group_name_H-M   'P 1'
#
loop_
_entity.id
_entity.type
_entity.pdbx_description
1 polymer ?
#
loop_
_entity_poly.entity_id
_entity_poly.type
_entity_poly.pdbx_seq_one_letter_code
_entity_poly.pdbx_strand_id
1 'polypeptide(L)'
;EEGATITLSNTPIAVRMGEVSALSEKLNCEVIPADATSVEDLETVFKRSMEIFGGKVDFVLHSIGMSPNVRKRRTYDDLDYDMLDKTLDISAVSFHKMIQVAKKLDAISEYGSILALSYVAAQRTFFGYNDMADAKSMLESIARSFGYIYGREKGVRINTISQSPTMTTAGSGIKGFDSLVDFSDRMSPLGNATADDCANYCVVMFSDLTRKVTMQNLFHDGG
;
A
#
# COMPACT_ATOMS: atom_id res chain seq x y z
N GLU A 1 7.03 17.55 4.34
CA GLU A 1 7.72 18.19 5.49
C GLU A 1 9.18 17.75 5.54
N GLU A 2 9.50 16.50 5.18
CA GLU A 2 10.86 15.95 5.20
C GLU A 2 11.69 16.28 3.93
N GLY A 3 11.19 17.15 3.05
CA GLY A 3 11.91 17.62 1.87
C GLY A 3 11.95 16.65 0.68
N ALA A 4 11.17 15.58 0.70
CA ALA A 4 11.08 14.66 -0.42
C ALA A 4 10.31 15.28 -1.59
N THR A 5 10.79 15.08 -2.82
CA THR A 5 10.01 15.31 -4.04
C THR A 5 9.14 14.10 -4.29
N ILE A 6 7.85 14.29 -4.52
CA ILE A 6 6.89 13.19 -4.66
C ILE A 6 6.08 13.30 -5.95
N THR A 7 5.61 12.18 -6.44
CA THR A 7 4.51 12.05 -7.40
C THR A 7 3.41 11.22 -6.76
N LEU A 8 2.16 11.53 -7.10
CA LEU A 8 1.00 10.77 -6.67
C LEU A 8 0.43 9.98 -7.85
N SER A 9 -0.14 8.83 -7.56
CA SER A 9 -0.85 8.04 -8.57
C SER A 9 -2.15 7.49 -8.00
N ASN A 10 -3.19 7.53 -8.79
CA ASN A 10 -4.48 6.91 -8.50
C ASN A 10 -5.23 6.65 -9.81
N THR A 11 -6.29 5.84 -9.75
CA THR A 11 -7.10 5.56 -10.95
C THR A 11 -7.68 6.85 -11.54
N PRO A 12 -7.88 6.91 -12.88
CA PRO A 12 -8.45 8.09 -13.54
C PRO A 12 -9.81 8.51 -12.94
N ILE A 13 -10.59 7.57 -12.43
CA ILE A 13 -11.87 7.85 -11.76
C ILE A 13 -11.62 8.57 -10.44
N ALA A 14 -10.72 8.07 -9.60
CA ALA A 14 -10.42 8.67 -8.30
C ALA A 14 -9.80 10.08 -8.46
N VAL A 15 -8.97 10.29 -9.47
CA VAL A 15 -8.42 11.62 -9.78
C VAL A 15 -9.55 12.62 -10.12
N ARG A 16 -10.56 12.20 -10.89
CA ARG A 16 -11.74 13.04 -11.21
C ARG A 16 -12.61 13.37 -9.99
N MET A 17 -12.57 12.57 -8.94
CA MET A 17 -13.30 12.87 -7.68
C MET A 17 -12.72 14.06 -6.91
N GLY A 18 -11.49 14.48 -7.22
CA GLY A 18 -10.91 15.74 -6.76
C GLY A 18 -10.07 15.66 -5.49
N GLU A 19 -10.22 14.65 -4.65
CA GLU A 19 -9.45 14.54 -3.39
C GLU A 19 -7.93 14.46 -3.64
N VAL A 20 -7.52 13.61 -4.58
CA VAL A 20 -6.10 13.45 -4.95
C VAL A 20 -5.56 14.73 -5.61
N SER A 21 -6.39 15.39 -6.42
CA SER A 21 -6.02 16.66 -7.06
C SER A 21 -5.81 17.78 -6.04
N ALA A 22 -6.70 17.91 -5.05
CA ALA A 22 -6.54 18.87 -3.96
C ALA A 22 -5.27 18.60 -3.12
N LEU A 23 -4.95 17.32 -2.88
CA LEU A 23 -3.71 16.93 -2.20
C LEU A 23 -2.48 17.32 -3.04
N SER A 24 -2.52 17.08 -4.34
CA SER A 24 -1.45 17.42 -5.29
C SER A 24 -1.17 18.92 -5.30
N GLU A 25 -2.21 19.76 -5.34
CA GLU A 25 -2.08 21.21 -5.24
C GLU A 25 -1.42 21.64 -3.93
N LYS A 26 -1.88 21.07 -2.79
CA LYS A 26 -1.32 21.36 -1.47
C LYS A 26 0.16 20.99 -1.38
N LEU A 27 0.56 19.90 -2.00
CA LEU A 27 1.93 19.37 -1.96
C LEU A 27 2.81 19.89 -3.11
N ASN A 28 2.23 20.63 -4.05
CA ASN A 28 2.91 21.07 -5.27
C ASN A 28 3.59 19.91 -6.01
N CYS A 29 2.86 18.82 -6.24
CA CYS A 29 3.35 17.62 -6.89
C CYS A 29 2.44 17.17 -8.02
N GLU A 30 2.94 16.37 -8.96
CA GLU A 30 2.14 15.86 -10.08
C GLU A 30 1.34 14.62 -9.69
N VAL A 31 0.08 14.54 -10.16
CA VAL A 31 -0.72 13.32 -10.15
C VAL A 31 -0.61 12.64 -11.50
N ILE A 32 -0.17 11.41 -11.52
CA ILE A 32 -0.09 10.57 -12.71
C ILE A 32 -1.25 9.56 -12.66
N PRO A 33 -2.31 9.77 -13.45
CA PRO A 33 -3.45 8.86 -13.46
C PRO A 33 -3.02 7.48 -13.94
N ALA A 34 -3.29 6.44 -13.15
CA ALA A 34 -2.94 5.07 -13.52
C ALA A 34 -3.80 4.03 -12.78
N ASP A 35 -4.12 2.95 -13.45
CA ASP A 35 -4.65 1.73 -12.84
C ASP A 35 -3.48 0.80 -12.47
N ALA A 36 -3.30 0.55 -11.19
CA ALA A 36 -2.21 -0.31 -10.70
C ALA A 36 -2.32 -1.78 -11.15
N THR A 37 -3.43 -2.18 -11.74
CA THR A 37 -3.60 -3.50 -12.37
C THR A 37 -3.10 -3.54 -13.82
N SER A 38 -2.83 -2.38 -14.44
CA SER A 38 -2.27 -2.22 -15.79
C SER A 38 -0.74 -2.08 -15.75
N VAL A 39 -0.05 -2.96 -16.45
CA VAL A 39 1.42 -2.90 -16.59
C VAL A 39 1.84 -1.64 -17.35
N GLU A 40 1.10 -1.26 -18.37
CA GLU A 40 1.36 -0.09 -19.21
C GLU A 40 1.23 1.21 -18.41
N ASP A 41 0.19 1.29 -17.56
CA ASP A 41 0.00 2.44 -16.69
C ASP A 41 1.13 2.54 -15.67
N LEU A 42 1.53 1.42 -15.06
CA LEU A 42 2.66 1.38 -14.12
C LEU A 42 3.99 1.78 -14.78
N GLU A 43 4.22 1.35 -16.03
CA GLU A 43 5.39 1.83 -16.78
C GLU A 43 5.37 3.34 -16.97
N THR A 44 4.19 3.90 -17.30
CA THR A 44 4.00 5.35 -17.44
C THR A 44 4.28 6.07 -16.13
N VAL A 45 3.77 5.57 -14.99
CA VAL A 45 4.04 6.14 -13.66
C VAL A 45 5.53 6.21 -13.37
N PHE A 46 6.27 5.11 -13.56
CA PHE A 46 7.70 5.11 -13.26
C PHE A 46 8.50 5.99 -14.21
N LYS A 47 8.24 5.92 -15.52
CA LYS A 47 8.92 6.76 -16.52
C LYS A 47 8.71 8.24 -16.20
N ARG A 48 7.46 8.65 -15.96
CA ARG A 48 7.13 10.03 -15.65
C ARG A 48 7.72 10.49 -14.32
N SER A 49 7.69 9.65 -13.28
CA SER A 49 8.31 9.97 -11.99
C SER A 49 9.82 10.17 -12.12
N MET A 50 10.51 9.31 -12.86
CA MET A 50 11.94 9.46 -13.11
C MET A 50 12.28 10.74 -13.88
N GLU A 51 11.44 11.16 -14.84
CA GLU A 51 11.60 12.45 -15.53
C GLU A 51 11.47 13.63 -14.55
N ILE A 52 10.45 13.62 -13.70
CA ILE A 52 10.19 14.68 -12.72
C ILE A 52 11.34 14.77 -11.71
N PHE A 53 11.82 13.63 -11.23
CA PHE A 53 12.91 13.57 -10.23
C PHE A 53 14.29 13.80 -10.84
N GLY A 54 14.42 13.76 -12.17
CA GLY A 54 15.71 13.81 -12.86
C GLY A 54 16.60 12.60 -12.56
N GLY A 55 16.03 11.49 -12.14
CA GLY A 55 16.75 10.28 -11.73
C GLY A 55 15.83 9.15 -11.31
N LYS A 56 16.41 8.14 -10.66
CA LYS A 56 15.66 6.99 -10.15
C LYS A 56 14.82 7.36 -8.93
N VAL A 57 13.87 6.50 -8.61
CA VAL A 57 12.96 6.62 -7.47
C VAL A 57 13.62 5.98 -6.24
N ASP A 58 13.71 6.73 -5.15
CA ASP A 58 14.31 6.22 -3.90
C ASP A 58 13.29 5.45 -3.06
N PHE A 59 12.03 5.91 -3.04
CA PHE A 59 10.99 5.37 -2.17
C PHE A 59 9.69 5.13 -2.93
N VAL A 60 9.03 4.02 -2.62
CA VAL A 60 7.70 3.71 -3.15
C VAL A 60 6.78 3.26 -2.03
N LEU A 61 5.60 3.85 -1.94
CA LEU A 61 4.51 3.41 -1.06
C LEU A 61 3.36 2.84 -1.89
N HIS A 62 3.06 1.56 -1.68
CA HIS A 62 1.86 0.91 -2.18
C HIS A 62 0.78 0.91 -1.11
N SER A 63 -0.19 1.81 -1.23
CA SER A 63 -1.33 1.97 -0.32
C SER A 63 -2.64 1.70 -1.06
N ILE A 64 -2.79 0.48 -1.58
CA ILE A 64 -3.91 0.08 -2.43
C ILE A 64 -4.62 -1.11 -1.80
N GLY A 65 -5.95 -1.09 -1.84
CA GLY A 65 -6.76 -2.23 -1.42
C GLY A 65 -8.24 -1.99 -1.70
N MET A 66 -8.89 -3.01 -2.25
CA MET A 66 -10.32 -2.99 -2.49
C MET A 66 -10.85 -4.42 -2.61
N SER A 67 -11.94 -4.72 -1.92
CA SER A 67 -12.69 -5.96 -2.11
C SER A 67 -14.14 -5.66 -2.44
N PRO A 68 -14.62 -6.08 -3.63
CA PRO A 68 -16.05 -6.05 -3.93
C PRO A 68 -16.87 -6.98 -3.03
N ASN A 69 -16.35 -8.13 -2.61
CA ASN A 69 -17.02 -9.06 -1.70
C ASN A 69 -17.32 -8.39 -0.35
N VAL A 70 -16.30 -7.75 0.27
CA VAL A 70 -16.47 -7.01 1.53
C VAL A 70 -17.49 -5.88 1.37
N ARG A 71 -17.42 -5.11 0.30
CA ARG A 71 -18.37 -4.02 0.02
C ARG A 71 -19.81 -4.53 -0.16
N LYS A 72 -20.00 -5.72 -0.74
CA LYS A 72 -21.31 -6.38 -0.90
C LYS A 72 -21.71 -7.21 0.32
N ARG A 73 -20.92 -7.20 1.39
CA ARG A 73 -21.19 -7.90 2.66
C ARG A 73 -21.36 -9.41 2.50
N ARG A 74 -20.66 -10.01 1.57
CA ARG A 74 -20.59 -11.45 1.48
C ARG A 74 -19.82 -12.03 2.65
N THR A 75 -20.16 -13.23 3.07
CA THR A 75 -19.40 -13.97 4.07
C THR A 75 -18.24 -14.71 3.40
N TYR A 76 -17.25 -15.13 4.16
CA TYR A 76 -16.08 -15.83 3.61
C TYR A 76 -16.43 -17.17 2.97
N ASP A 77 -17.47 -17.84 3.46
CA ASP A 77 -18.00 -19.11 2.96
C ASP A 77 -19.01 -18.94 1.81
N ASP A 78 -19.32 -17.71 1.40
CA ASP A 78 -20.18 -17.35 0.26
C ASP A 78 -19.54 -16.28 -0.63
N LEU A 79 -18.26 -16.40 -0.89
CA LEU A 79 -17.55 -15.47 -1.78
C LEU A 79 -18.00 -15.67 -3.24
N ASP A 80 -18.08 -14.55 -3.95
CA ASP A 80 -18.13 -14.53 -5.39
C ASP A 80 -16.70 -14.57 -5.93
N TYR A 81 -16.36 -15.58 -6.73
CA TYR A 81 -15.00 -15.80 -7.20
C TYR A 81 -14.53 -14.76 -8.22
N ASP A 82 -15.42 -14.20 -9.06
CA ASP A 82 -15.05 -13.10 -9.96
C ASP A 82 -14.68 -11.83 -9.17
N MET A 83 -15.31 -11.65 -8.00
CA MET A 83 -14.96 -10.58 -7.07
C MET A 83 -13.69 -10.89 -6.29
N LEU A 84 -13.46 -12.15 -5.93
CA LEU A 84 -12.20 -12.59 -5.30
C LEU A 84 -11.03 -12.33 -6.23
N ASP A 85 -11.11 -12.70 -7.50
CA ASP A 85 -10.07 -12.44 -8.48
C ASP A 85 -9.75 -10.95 -8.57
N LYS A 86 -10.77 -10.08 -8.59
CA LYS A 86 -10.58 -8.62 -8.56
C LYS A 86 -9.95 -8.14 -7.27
N THR A 87 -10.33 -8.69 -6.13
CA THR A 87 -9.73 -8.37 -4.82
C THR A 87 -8.24 -8.68 -4.83
N LEU A 88 -7.86 -9.86 -5.28
CA LEU A 88 -6.47 -10.31 -5.36
C LEU A 88 -5.68 -9.46 -6.36
N ASP A 89 -6.22 -9.22 -7.55
CA ASP A 89 -5.53 -8.42 -8.59
C ASP A 89 -5.27 -6.99 -8.12
N ILE A 90 -6.29 -6.31 -7.59
CA ILE A 90 -6.17 -4.92 -7.15
C ILE A 90 -5.31 -4.78 -5.88
N SER A 91 -5.49 -5.69 -4.90
CA SER A 91 -4.94 -5.49 -3.55
C SER A 91 -3.60 -6.19 -3.31
N ALA A 92 -3.20 -7.14 -4.16
CA ALA A 92 -1.96 -7.89 -4.01
C ALA A 92 -1.16 -8.01 -5.31
N VAL A 93 -1.77 -8.47 -6.41
CA VAL A 93 -1.05 -8.67 -7.68
C VAL A 93 -0.58 -7.35 -8.26
N SER A 94 -1.30 -6.24 -8.04
CA SER A 94 -0.86 -4.89 -8.39
C SER A 94 0.51 -4.55 -7.78
N PHE A 95 0.76 -4.95 -6.55
CA PHE A 95 2.06 -4.78 -5.89
C PHE A 95 3.17 -5.60 -6.58
N HIS A 96 2.86 -6.83 -6.97
CA HIS A 96 3.78 -7.65 -7.76
C HIS A 96 4.10 -7.00 -9.11
N LYS A 97 3.07 -6.58 -9.85
CA LYS A 97 3.21 -5.89 -11.14
C LYS A 97 4.06 -4.63 -11.00
N MET A 98 3.79 -3.82 -9.98
CA MET A 98 4.52 -2.59 -9.70
C MET A 98 6.02 -2.84 -9.48
N ILE A 99 6.38 -3.79 -8.63
CA ILE A 99 7.80 -4.11 -8.38
C ILE A 99 8.45 -4.71 -9.63
N GLN A 100 7.75 -5.58 -10.36
CA GLN A 100 8.28 -6.16 -11.59
C GLN A 100 8.55 -5.10 -12.66
N VAL A 101 7.65 -4.13 -12.84
CA VAL A 101 7.82 -2.99 -13.75
C VAL A 101 8.99 -2.12 -13.30
N ALA A 102 9.02 -1.74 -12.02
CA ALA A 102 10.12 -0.96 -11.45
C ALA A 102 11.49 -1.62 -11.70
N LYS A 103 11.56 -2.95 -11.53
CA LYS A 103 12.77 -3.73 -11.77
C LYS A 103 13.16 -3.77 -13.25
N LYS A 104 12.21 -4.00 -14.16
CA LYS A 104 12.44 -4.03 -15.61
C LYS A 104 12.94 -2.69 -16.15
N LEU A 105 12.45 -1.58 -15.61
CA LEU A 105 12.85 -0.23 -15.98
C LEU A 105 14.10 0.25 -15.25
N ASP A 106 14.64 -0.54 -14.35
CA ASP A 106 15.72 -0.13 -13.45
C ASP A 106 15.40 1.19 -12.70
N ALA A 107 14.11 1.33 -12.31
CA ALA A 107 13.55 2.59 -11.83
C ALA A 107 13.91 2.91 -10.38
N ILE A 108 14.31 1.93 -9.57
CA ILE A 108 14.61 2.15 -8.14
C ILE A 108 16.11 2.36 -7.94
N SER A 109 16.46 3.35 -7.13
CA SER A 109 17.83 3.64 -6.71
C SER A 109 18.45 2.45 -5.95
N GLU A 110 19.78 2.37 -5.95
CA GLU A 110 20.48 1.49 -5.01
C GLU A 110 20.12 1.87 -3.58
N TYR A 111 19.92 0.86 -2.74
CA TYR A 111 19.49 1.00 -1.35
C TYR A 111 18.12 1.66 -1.16
N GLY A 112 17.31 1.77 -2.22
CA GLY A 112 15.94 2.27 -2.16
C GLY A 112 15.05 1.46 -1.21
N SER A 113 13.86 1.98 -0.91
CA SER A 113 12.91 1.34 0.02
C SER A 113 11.51 1.32 -0.56
N ILE A 114 10.88 0.15 -0.54
CA ILE A 114 9.51 -0.08 -1.00
C ILE A 114 8.68 -0.55 0.19
N LEU A 115 7.56 0.11 0.43
CA LEU A 115 6.60 -0.25 1.47
C LEU A 115 5.23 -0.57 0.87
N ALA A 116 4.53 -1.52 1.49
CA ALA A 116 3.11 -1.75 1.22
C ALA A 116 2.32 -1.80 2.52
N LEU A 117 1.10 -1.26 2.51
CA LEU A 117 0.22 -1.29 3.68
C LEU A 117 -0.52 -2.64 3.74
N SER A 118 -0.23 -3.41 4.78
CA SER A 118 -0.89 -4.66 5.15
C SER A 118 -1.91 -4.42 6.27
N TYR A 119 -2.39 -5.50 6.86
CA TYR A 119 -3.30 -5.49 7.99
C TYR A 119 -3.13 -6.77 8.83
N VAL A 120 -3.43 -6.70 10.11
CA VAL A 120 -3.34 -7.85 11.04
C VAL A 120 -4.08 -9.09 10.54
N ALA A 121 -5.15 -8.90 9.76
CA ALA A 121 -5.91 -9.98 9.16
C ALA A 121 -5.14 -10.85 8.16
N ALA A 122 -3.97 -10.42 7.68
CA ALA A 122 -3.06 -11.28 6.91
C ALA A 122 -2.50 -12.45 7.71
N GLN A 123 -2.47 -12.34 9.04
CA GLN A 123 -1.84 -13.31 9.95
C GLN A 123 -2.77 -13.79 11.07
N ARG A 124 -3.93 -13.18 11.24
CA ARG A 124 -4.92 -13.51 12.27
C ARG A 124 -6.31 -13.51 11.65
N THR A 125 -7.19 -14.34 12.18
CA THR A 125 -8.59 -14.32 11.76
C THR A 125 -9.24 -13.03 12.22
N PHE A 126 -9.79 -12.28 11.25
CA PHE A 126 -10.53 -11.07 11.50
C PHE A 126 -11.91 -11.18 10.84
N PHE A 127 -12.96 -11.22 11.65
CA PHE A 127 -14.31 -11.43 11.14
C PHE A 127 -14.76 -10.26 10.24
N GLY A 128 -15.30 -10.60 9.07
CA GLY A 128 -15.81 -9.60 8.11
C GLY A 128 -14.75 -8.98 7.19
N TYR A 129 -13.46 -9.29 7.38
CA TYR A 129 -12.40 -8.82 6.46
C TYR A 129 -12.27 -9.72 5.21
N ASN A 130 -12.78 -10.95 5.29
CA ASN A 130 -12.99 -11.91 4.20
C ASN A 130 -11.75 -12.08 3.27
N ASP A 131 -11.98 -12.03 1.96
CA ASP A 131 -10.96 -12.17 0.91
C ASP A 131 -9.88 -11.07 0.92
N MET A 132 -10.09 -9.96 1.60
CA MET A 132 -9.02 -9.00 1.85
C MET A 132 -7.92 -9.58 2.75
N ALA A 133 -8.24 -10.51 3.65
CA ALA A 133 -7.23 -11.22 4.45
C ALA A 133 -6.31 -12.05 3.55
N ASP A 134 -6.87 -12.76 2.58
CA ASP A 134 -6.12 -13.54 1.59
C ASP A 134 -5.22 -12.62 0.74
N ALA A 135 -5.77 -11.50 0.27
CA ALA A 135 -5.01 -10.52 -0.48
C ALA A 135 -3.84 -9.93 0.32
N LYS A 136 -4.05 -9.60 1.62
CA LYS A 136 -2.97 -9.08 2.47
C LYS A 136 -1.92 -10.15 2.80
N SER A 137 -2.32 -11.40 2.96
CA SER A 137 -1.39 -12.53 3.11
C SER A 137 -0.52 -12.71 1.86
N MET A 138 -1.12 -12.62 0.68
CA MET A 138 -0.43 -12.66 -0.61
C MET A 138 0.52 -11.46 -0.76
N LEU A 139 0.09 -10.25 -0.41
CA LEU A 139 0.90 -9.03 -0.42
C LEU A 139 2.20 -9.20 0.40
N GLU A 140 2.09 -9.73 1.63
CA GLU A 140 3.24 -10.00 2.50
C GLU A 140 4.18 -11.06 1.91
N SER A 141 3.63 -12.08 1.25
CA SER A 141 4.43 -13.09 0.55
C SER A 141 5.20 -12.50 -0.64
N ILE A 142 4.57 -11.62 -1.41
CA ILE A 142 5.20 -10.89 -2.52
C ILE A 142 6.35 -10.02 -2.00
N ALA A 143 6.12 -9.28 -0.89
CA ALA A 143 7.15 -8.45 -0.26
C ALA A 143 8.40 -9.28 0.12
N ARG A 144 8.22 -10.46 0.72
CA ARG A 144 9.34 -11.35 1.07
C ARG A 144 10.09 -11.83 -0.16
N SER A 145 9.39 -12.27 -1.20
CA SER A 145 10.00 -12.80 -2.42
C SER A 145 10.84 -11.75 -3.15
N PHE A 146 10.27 -10.58 -3.40
CA PHE A 146 11.00 -9.50 -4.05
C PHE A 146 12.05 -8.85 -3.15
N GLY A 147 11.81 -8.79 -1.84
CA GLY A 147 12.79 -8.30 -0.87
C GLY A 147 14.08 -9.11 -0.89
N TYR A 148 13.98 -10.43 -1.06
CA TYR A 148 15.15 -11.29 -1.26
C TYR A 148 15.86 -10.99 -2.58
N ILE A 149 15.11 -10.96 -3.71
CA ILE A 149 15.68 -10.78 -5.04
C ILE A 149 16.31 -9.38 -5.17
N TYR A 150 15.55 -8.34 -4.88
CA TYR A 150 15.97 -6.95 -5.09
C TYR A 150 17.00 -6.50 -4.04
N GLY A 151 16.91 -7.05 -2.82
CA GLY A 151 17.90 -6.84 -1.77
C GLY A 151 19.27 -7.40 -2.15
N ARG A 152 19.33 -8.58 -2.76
CA ARG A 152 20.57 -9.19 -3.27
C ARG A 152 21.17 -8.42 -4.45
N GLU A 153 20.34 -7.89 -5.34
CA GLU A 153 20.79 -7.22 -6.55
C GLU A 153 21.22 -5.76 -6.32
N LYS A 154 20.47 -5.01 -5.53
CA LYS A 154 20.63 -3.56 -5.40
C LYS A 154 20.56 -3.02 -3.96
N GLY A 155 20.47 -3.89 -2.96
CA GLY A 155 20.27 -3.47 -1.57
C GLY A 155 18.89 -2.86 -1.30
N VAL A 156 17.93 -2.96 -2.22
CA VAL A 156 16.58 -2.42 -2.07
C VAL A 156 15.85 -3.20 -0.97
N ARG A 157 15.26 -2.46 -0.04
CA ARG A 157 14.47 -3.02 1.07
C ARG A 157 13.00 -3.06 0.71
N ILE A 158 12.32 -4.16 0.99
CA ILE A 158 10.88 -4.28 0.77
C ILE A 158 10.24 -4.83 2.02
N ASN A 159 9.32 -4.05 2.59
CA ASN A 159 8.61 -4.38 3.82
C ASN A 159 7.12 -4.10 3.69
N THR A 160 6.33 -4.67 4.59
CA THR A 160 4.93 -4.31 4.77
C THR A 160 4.71 -3.71 6.16
N ILE A 161 3.76 -2.81 6.26
CA ILE A 161 3.30 -2.23 7.52
C ILE A 161 1.88 -2.69 7.76
N SER A 162 1.66 -3.42 8.87
CA SER A 162 0.33 -3.78 9.36
C SER A 162 -0.19 -2.63 10.21
N GLN A 163 -1.02 -1.80 9.58
CA GLN A 163 -1.54 -0.56 10.15
C GLN A 163 -2.86 -0.81 10.88
N SER A 164 -3.15 -0.02 11.91
CA SER A 164 -4.47 0.08 12.55
C SER A 164 -5.58 0.39 11.53
N PRO A 165 -6.83 0.00 11.81
CA PRO A 165 -7.94 0.50 11.02
C PRO A 165 -8.00 2.03 11.11
N THR A 166 -7.80 2.69 9.98
CA THR A 166 -7.75 4.16 9.90
C THR A 166 -8.92 4.65 9.06
N MET A 167 -9.61 5.69 9.55
CA MET A 167 -10.71 6.32 8.82
C MET A 167 -10.18 6.93 7.51
N THR A 168 -10.54 6.31 6.41
CA THR A 168 -10.20 6.76 5.05
C THR A 168 -11.46 6.72 4.18
N THR A 169 -11.46 7.42 3.07
CA THR A 169 -12.54 7.39 2.08
C THR A 169 -12.87 5.95 1.64
N ALA A 170 -11.85 5.11 1.49
CA ALA A 170 -12.03 3.69 1.15
C ALA A 170 -12.65 2.89 2.31
N GLY A 171 -12.22 3.16 3.56
CA GLY A 171 -12.74 2.51 4.77
C GLY A 171 -14.17 2.92 5.10
N SER A 172 -14.53 4.20 4.92
CA SER A 172 -15.89 4.72 5.21
C SER A 172 -16.98 4.07 4.35
N GLY A 173 -16.63 3.49 3.21
CA GLY A 173 -17.55 2.69 2.37
C GLY A 173 -17.87 1.30 2.92
N ILE A 174 -17.24 0.88 4.01
CA ILE A 174 -17.46 -0.45 4.64
C ILE A 174 -18.42 -0.27 5.82
N LYS A 175 -19.58 -0.91 5.76
CA LYS A 175 -20.54 -0.85 6.87
C LYS A 175 -19.98 -1.52 8.13
N GLY A 176 -20.06 -0.82 9.26
CA GLY A 176 -19.51 -1.29 10.53
C GLY A 176 -18.02 -0.96 10.74
N PHE A 177 -17.42 -0.21 9.81
CA PHE A 177 -16.04 0.22 9.94
C PHE A 177 -15.81 1.08 11.18
N ASP A 178 -16.77 1.97 11.52
CA ASP A 178 -16.71 2.77 12.75
C ASP A 178 -16.64 1.88 14.00
N SER A 179 -17.43 0.79 14.04
CA SER A 179 -17.39 -0.17 15.15
C SER A 179 -16.05 -0.91 15.22
N LEU A 180 -15.44 -1.17 14.07
CA LEU A 180 -14.10 -1.76 14.00
C LEU A 180 -13.04 -0.82 14.55
N VAL A 181 -13.09 0.45 14.15
CA VAL A 181 -12.17 1.49 14.66
C VAL A 181 -12.31 1.63 16.18
N ASP A 182 -13.55 1.75 16.70
CA ASP A 182 -13.83 1.85 18.13
C ASP A 182 -13.36 0.60 18.90
N PHE A 183 -13.59 -0.59 18.36
CA PHE A 183 -13.10 -1.83 18.96
C PHE A 183 -11.58 -1.86 19.05
N SER A 184 -10.91 -1.55 17.94
CA SER A 184 -9.44 -1.54 17.90
C SER A 184 -8.85 -0.50 18.83
N ASP A 185 -9.44 0.70 18.90
CA ASP A 185 -9.01 1.76 19.81
C ASP A 185 -9.09 1.34 21.30
N ARG A 186 -10.16 0.64 21.67
CA ARG A 186 -10.33 0.12 23.04
C ARG A 186 -9.42 -1.06 23.37
N MET A 187 -9.06 -1.86 22.37
CA MET A 187 -8.24 -3.06 22.59
C MET A 187 -6.74 -2.75 22.56
N SER A 188 -6.32 -1.74 21.81
CA SER A 188 -4.91 -1.38 21.68
C SER A 188 -4.44 -0.57 22.89
N PRO A 189 -3.38 -1.00 23.58
CA PRO A 189 -2.86 -0.29 24.77
C PRO A 189 -2.47 1.18 24.53
N LEU A 190 -2.07 1.52 23.29
CA LEU A 190 -1.71 2.89 22.91
C LEU A 190 -2.83 3.59 22.11
N GLY A 191 -4.00 2.96 21.99
CA GLY A 191 -5.06 3.41 21.10
C GLY A 191 -4.76 3.15 19.61
N ASN A 192 -5.70 3.52 18.74
CA ASN A 192 -5.52 3.41 17.30
C ASN A 192 -4.48 4.41 16.80
N ALA A 193 -3.57 3.94 15.94
CA ALA A 193 -2.66 4.83 15.23
C ALA A 193 -3.43 5.64 14.16
N THR A 194 -3.14 6.92 14.11
CA THR A 194 -3.69 7.83 13.11
C THR A 194 -3.01 7.68 11.75
N ALA A 195 -3.53 8.34 10.71
CA ALA A 195 -2.86 8.39 9.41
C ALA A 195 -1.48 9.08 9.50
N ASP A 196 -1.36 10.11 10.34
CA ASP A 196 -0.10 10.83 10.56
C ASP A 196 0.92 9.95 11.30
N ASP A 197 0.50 9.15 12.28
CA ASP A 197 1.37 8.17 12.94
C ASP A 197 1.90 7.14 11.94
N CYS A 198 1.04 6.64 11.05
CA CYS A 198 1.44 5.73 9.98
C CYS A 198 2.42 6.40 9.01
N ALA A 199 2.18 7.66 8.64
CA ALA A 199 3.08 8.41 7.77
C ALA A 199 4.46 8.59 8.41
N ASN A 200 4.52 8.97 9.70
CA ASN A 200 5.77 9.08 10.45
C ASN A 200 6.53 7.74 10.48
N TYR A 201 5.81 6.63 10.66
CA TYR A 201 6.43 5.31 10.63
C TYR A 201 6.94 4.95 9.24
N CYS A 202 6.21 5.32 8.17
CA CYS A 202 6.70 5.17 6.79
C CYS A 202 7.99 5.96 6.56
N VAL A 203 8.10 7.19 7.07
CA VAL A 203 9.32 8.01 6.98
C VAL A 203 10.51 7.31 7.64
N VAL A 204 10.32 6.77 8.85
CA VAL A 204 11.36 5.98 9.53
C VAL A 204 11.77 4.76 8.69
N MET A 205 10.81 4.06 8.12
CA MET A 205 11.07 2.87 7.30
C MET A 205 11.70 3.18 5.94
N PHE A 206 11.50 4.37 5.39
CA PHE A 206 12.20 4.84 4.20
C PHE A 206 13.64 5.29 4.51
N SER A 207 13.89 5.77 5.71
CA SER A 207 15.19 6.31 6.11
C SER A 207 16.28 5.23 6.26
N ASP A 208 17.53 5.65 6.25
CA ASP A 208 18.72 4.79 6.48
C ASP A 208 18.79 4.22 7.90
N LEU A 209 18.00 4.74 8.84
CA LEU A 209 17.92 4.20 10.20
C LEU A 209 17.50 2.72 10.21
N THR A 210 16.73 2.31 9.21
CA THR A 210 16.23 0.93 9.04
C THR A 210 16.90 0.17 7.90
N ARG A 211 18.11 0.55 7.49
CA ARG A 211 18.82 -0.02 6.32
C ARG A 211 19.07 -1.53 6.37
N LYS A 212 18.88 -2.18 7.52
CA LYS A 212 18.99 -3.64 7.68
C LYS A 212 17.65 -4.32 7.92
N VAL A 213 16.54 -3.60 7.76
CA VAL A 213 15.18 -4.14 7.89
C VAL A 213 14.59 -4.35 6.51
N THR A 214 14.39 -5.61 6.12
CA THR A 214 13.74 -6.00 4.86
C THR A 214 13.00 -7.32 5.03
N MET A 215 12.01 -7.58 4.18
CA MET A 215 11.19 -8.79 4.15
C MET A 215 10.33 -8.97 5.42
N GLN A 216 10.11 -7.89 6.16
CA GLN A 216 9.33 -7.93 7.40
C GLN A 216 7.91 -7.40 7.17
N ASN A 217 6.95 -7.95 7.94
CA ASN A 217 5.70 -7.29 8.22
C ASN A 217 5.80 -6.65 9.60
N LEU A 218 5.64 -5.34 9.66
CA LEU A 218 5.86 -4.54 10.85
C LEU A 218 4.51 -4.05 11.37
N PHE A 219 4.16 -4.42 12.60
CA PHE A 219 2.94 -3.97 13.22
C PHE A 219 3.08 -2.51 13.68
N HIS A 220 2.09 -1.72 13.35
CA HIS A 220 1.96 -0.32 13.75
C HIS A 220 0.48 -0.06 14.07
N ASP A 221 0.02 -0.62 15.17
CA ASP A 221 -1.41 -0.75 15.50
C ASP A 221 -1.73 -0.43 16.97
N GLY A 222 -0.77 0.09 17.69
CA GLY A 222 -0.95 0.42 19.12
C GLY A 222 -0.90 -0.79 20.05
N GLY A 223 -0.68 -1.99 19.52
CA GLY A 223 -0.53 -3.24 20.26
C GLY A 223 -1.70 -4.18 20.09
#